data_ac0721baf6f800ae50474182c2760bf2
#
_entry.id   ac0721baf6f800ae50474182c2760bf2
#
_cell.length_a   1.000
_cell.length_b   1.000
_cell.length_c   1.000
_cell.angle_alpha   90.00
_cell.angle_beta   90.00
_cell.angle_gamma   90.00
#
_symmetry.space_group_name_H-M   'P 1'
#
loop_
_entity.id
_entity.type
_entity.pdbx_description
1 polymer ?
#
loop_
_entity_poly.entity_id
_entity_poly.type
_entity_poly.pdbx_seq_one_letter_code
_entity_poly.pdbx_strand_id
1 'polypeptide(L)'
;GFFCYPISQAADITAFKATTVPVGEDQEPMIEQTREIVRKFNSVYGDTLVEPQILLPDNKACLRLPGTDGKAKMSKSLGNCIYLSDSADVVKEKVRGMYTDPDHIKVSDPGKVEGNTVFTYLDAFCTDEDFAQFLPEYNNLDELKEHYMRGGLGDVKVKKFLTEVINKELEPIRNRRHEYEKNIPEVYHILQEGTKRAYAVAEETLNEVKASMKINYFDDTELIKHQAEKYSEQ
;
A
#
# COMPACT_ATOMS: atom_id res chain seq x y z
N GLY A 1 -7.30 19.67 5.89
CA GLY A 1 -7.09 18.28 5.46
C GLY A 1 -6.01 17.57 6.27
N PHE A 2 -4.80 18.12 6.35
CA PHE A 2 -3.69 17.46 7.04
C PHE A 2 -3.96 17.15 8.53
N PHE A 3 -4.60 18.05 9.24
CA PHE A 3 -4.93 17.87 10.66
C PHE A 3 -6.05 16.84 10.89
N CYS A 4 -6.98 16.69 9.96
CA CYS A 4 -8.18 15.86 10.13
C CYS A 4 -8.08 14.48 9.50
N TYR A 5 -7.13 14.22 8.58
CA TYR A 5 -7.08 12.95 7.87
C TYR A 5 -6.90 11.71 8.78
N PRO A 6 -6.19 11.78 9.93
CA PRO A 6 -6.06 10.61 10.79
C PRO A 6 -7.40 10.11 11.34
N ILE A 7 -8.33 11.03 11.62
CA ILE A 7 -9.68 10.69 12.08
C ILE A 7 -10.51 10.08 10.93
N SER A 8 -10.37 10.62 9.71
CA SER A 8 -11.00 10.04 8.52
C SER A 8 -10.50 8.62 8.27
N GLN A 9 -9.19 8.39 8.36
CA GLN A 9 -8.59 7.06 8.21
C GLN A 9 -9.07 6.10 9.31
N ALA A 10 -9.18 6.54 10.55
CA ALA A 10 -9.76 5.74 11.63
C ALA A 10 -11.22 5.36 11.34
N ALA A 11 -12.02 6.30 10.81
CA ALA A 11 -13.39 6.02 10.41
C ALA A 11 -13.46 5.00 9.26
N ASP A 12 -12.60 5.10 8.25
CA ASP A 12 -12.52 4.15 7.15
C ASP A 12 -12.21 2.72 7.64
N ILE A 13 -11.32 2.58 8.63
CA ILE A 13 -10.95 1.30 9.23
C ILE A 13 -12.09 0.72 10.07
N THR A 14 -12.67 1.55 10.94
CA THR A 14 -13.69 1.09 11.91
C THR A 14 -15.04 0.85 11.27
N ALA A 15 -15.43 1.58 10.21
CA ALA A 15 -16.67 1.39 9.48
C ALA A 15 -16.82 -0.02 8.90
N PHE A 16 -15.71 -0.65 8.56
CA PHE A 16 -15.68 -2.04 8.04
C PHE A 16 -15.27 -3.07 9.09
N LYS A 17 -15.13 -2.68 10.37
CA LYS A 17 -14.67 -3.56 11.45
C LYS A 17 -13.40 -4.33 11.05
N ALA A 18 -12.47 -3.64 10.40
CA ALA A 18 -11.25 -4.26 9.89
C ALA A 18 -10.43 -4.87 11.04
N THR A 19 -10.15 -6.16 10.95
CA THR A 19 -9.34 -6.89 11.94
C THR A 19 -7.85 -6.75 11.68
N THR A 20 -7.46 -6.58 10.41
CA THR A 20 -6.06 -6.49 9.99
C THR A 20 -5.91 -5.43 8.90
N VAL A 21 -4.93 -4.55 9.06
CA VAL A 21 -4.67 -3.45 8.11
C VAL A 21 -3.24 -3.55 7.62
N PRO A 22 -3.02 -3.97 6.35
CA PRO A 22 -1.70 -3.94 5.74
C PRO A 22 -1.27 -2.50 5.46
N VAL A 23 -0.12 -2.10 5.99
CA VAL A 23 0.39 -0.72 5.85
C VAL A 23 1.92 -0.69 5.80
N GLY A 24 2.46 0.42 5.32
CA GLY A 24 3.87 0.75 5.51
C GLY A 24 4.15 1.26 6.93
N GLU A 25 5.42 1.24 7.33
CA GLU A 25 5.89 1.67 8.65
C GLU A 25 5.44 3.10 9.02
N ASP A 26 5.35 4.00 8.04
CA ASP A 26 4.92 5.39 8.24
C ASP A 26 3.44 5.53 8.66
N GLN A 27 2.64 4.47 8.54
CA GLN A 27 1.22 4.44 8.94
C GLN A 27 0.98 3.83 10.33
N GLU A 28 2.01 3.31 10.97
CA GLU A 28 1.92 2.71 12.31
C GLU A 28 1.28 3.65 13.35
N PRO A 29 1.65 4.95 13.42
CA PRO A 29 1.01 5.89 14.33
C PRO A 29 -0.49 6.09 14.08
N MET A 30 -0.94 5.95 12.82
CA MET A 30 -2.36 6.10 12.46
C MET A 30 -3.18 4.89 12.92
N ILE A 31 -2.61 3.70 12.81
CA ILE A 31 -3.26 2.47 13.30
C ILE A 31 -3.32 2.49 14.84
N GLU A 32 -2.26 2.91 15.51
CA GLU A 32 -2.28 3.01 16.97
C GLU A 32 -3.31 4.05 17.47
N GLN A 33 -3.42 5.20 16.81
CA GLN A 33 -4.48 6.16 17.09
C GLN A 33 -5.88 5.56 16.89
N THR A 34 -6.07 4.76 15.84
CA THR A 34 -7.33 4.06 15.59
C THR A 34 -7.67 3.09 16.74
N ARG A 35 -6.66 2.33 17.21
CA ARG A 35 -6.80 1.41 18.35
C ARG A 35 -7.19 2.15 19.62
N GLU A 36 -6.56 3.29 19.90
CA GLU A 36 -6.92 4.15 21.05
C GLU A 36 -8.37 4.63 20.96
N ILE A 37 -8.83 5.07 19.79
CA ILE A 37 -10.22 5.48 19.54
C ILE A 37 -11.18 4.32 19.83
N VAL A 38 -10.89 3.13 19.29
CA VAL A 38 -11.70 1.92 19.51
C VAL A 38 -11.77 1.54 20.98
N ARG A 39 -10.63 1.47 21.68
CA ARG A 39 -10.57 1.18 23.12
C ARG A 39 -11.37 2.19 23.93
N LYS A 40 -11.21 3.47 23.62
CA LYS A 40 -11.94 4.54 24.32
C LYS A 40 -13.44 4.43 24.05
N PHE A 41 -13.84 4.23 22.80
CA PHE A 41 -15.24 4.08 22.44
C PHE A 41 -15.88 2.88 23.19
N ASN A 42 -15.27 1.71 23.08
CA ASN A 42 -15.77 0.49 23.70
C ASN A 42 -15.83 0.59 25.23
N SER A 43 -14.87 1.30 25.86
CA SER A 43 -14.88 1.51 27.31
C SER A 43 -16.04 2.39 27.80
N VAL A 44 -16.58 3.25 26.96
CA VAL A 44 -17.67 4.18 27.30
C VAL A 44 -19.03 3.63 26.90
N TYR A 45 -19.11 3.01 25.72
CA TYR A 45 -20.38 2.66 25.11
C TYR A 45 -20.62 1.15 25.00
N GLY A 46 -19.65 0.31 25.41
CA GLY A 46 -19.69 -1.14 25.26
C GLY A 46 -19.02 -1.62 23.98
N ASP A 47 -18.73 -2.94 23.94
CA ASP A 47 -18.01 -3.58 22.84
C ASP A 47 -18.80 -3.49 21.52
N THR A 48 -18.41 -2.55 20.68
CA THR A 48 -19.07 -2.25 19.40
C THR A 48 -18.08 -2.26 18.23
N LEU A 49 -16.95 -1.59 18.41
CA LEU A 49 -15.92 -1.46 17.37
C LEU A 49 -14.82 -2.51 17.54
N VAL A 50 -14.21 -2.92 16.42
CA VAL A 50 -13.13 -3.91 16.40
C VAL A 50 -11.76 -3.20 16.39
N GLU A 51 -10.87 -3.65 17.28
CA GLU A 51 -9.51 -3.14 17.34
C GLU A 51 -8.66 -3.74 16.20
N PRO A 52 -8.10 -2.93 15.29
CA PRO A 52 -7.34 -3.43 14.17
C PRO A 52 -5.93 -3.87 14.58
N GLN A 53 -5.41 -4.90 13.91
CA GLN A 53 -4.00 -5.29 13.97
C GLN A 53 -3.26 -4.73 12.76
N ILE A 54 -2.02 -4.29 12.99
CA ILE A 54 -1.13 -3.86 11.91
C ILE A 54 -0.49 -5.08 11.24
N LEU A 55 -0.38 -5.04 9.92
CA LEU A 55 0.40 -6.00 9.15
C LEU A 55 1.45 -5.24 8.34
N LEU A 56 2.70 -5.38 8.74
CA LEU A 56 3.84 -4.83 8.02
C LEU A 56 4.38 -5.84 7.00
N PRO A 57 5.03 -5.39 5.92
CA PRO A 57 5.72 -6.28 5.00
C PRO A 57 6.84 -7.05 5.69
N ASP A 58 6.98 -8.35 5.40
CA ASP A 58 8.07 -9.19 5.91
C ASP A 58 9.44 -8.76 5.32
N ASN A 59 9.44 -8.35 4.05
CA ASN A 59 10.64 -7.84 3.39
C ASN A 59 10.88 -6.38 3.77
N LYS A 60 11.97 -6.13 4.49
CA LYS A 60 12.36 -4.78 4.95
C LYS A 60 12.59 -3.79 3.81
N ALA A 61 13.02 -4.24 2.63
CA ALA A 61 13.17 -3.38 1.45
C ALA A 61 11.82 -2.82 0.97
N CYS A 62 10.72 -3.53 1.24
CA CYS A 62 9.36 -3.10 0.90
C CYS A 62 8.74 -2.13 1.91
N LEU A 63 9.33 -1.94 3.09
CA LEU A 63 8.83 -1.00 4.10
C LEU A 63 8.79 0.43 3.57
N ARG A 64 9.82 0.82 2.80
CA ARG A 64 9.91 2.15 2.20
C ARG A 64 10.81 2.15 0.96
N LEU A 65 10.23 2.06 -0.23
CA LEU A 65 10.99 2.18 -1.48
C LEU A 65 11.37 3.66 -1.73
N PRO A 66 12.64 3.94 -2.06
CA PRO A 66 13.06 5.26 -2.52
C PRO A 66 12.49 5.56 -3.91
N GLY A 67 12.39 6.83 -4.26
CA GLY A 67 12.16 7.24 -5.65
C GLY A 67 13.31 6.82 -6.57
N THR A 68 13.08 6.81 -7.88
CA THR A 68 14.11 6.47 -8.88
C THR A 68 15.34 7.36 -8.84
N ASP A 69 15.20 8.55 -8.24
CA ASP A 69 16.28 9.52 -8.00
C ASP A 69 17.19 9.17 -6.80
N GLY A 70 16.83 8.17 -5.99
CA GLY A 70 17.58 7.74 -4.81
C GLY A 70 17.64 8.74 -3.65
N LYS A 71 16.98 9.90 -3.77
CA LYS A 71 17.11 11.01 -2.81
C LYS A 71 15.89 11.20 -1.94
N ALA A 72 14.71 10.97 -2.49
CA ALA A 72 13.44 11.27 -1.83
C ALA A 72 12.52 10.04 -1.82
N LYS A 73 11.50 10.08 -0.96
CA LYS A 73 10.39 9.14 -1.03
C LYS A 73 9.76 9.18 -2.43
N MET A 74 9.36 8.03 -2.95
CA MET A 74 8.59 7.93 -4.18
C MET A 74 7.37 8.84 -4.13
N SER A 75 7.22 9.73 -5.10
CA SER A 75 6.12 10.69 -5.16
C SER A 75 5.71 11.01 -6.61
N LYS A 76 4.40 11.04 -6.84
CA LYS A 76 3.83 11.44 -8.14
C LYS A 76 4.23 12.87 -8.52
N SER A 77 4.24 13.78 -7.55
CA SER A 77 4.56 15.20 -7.77
C SER A 77 6.04 15.43 -8.14
N LEU A 78 6.92 14.54 -7.72
CA LEU A 78 8.36 14.59 -8.05
C LEU A 78 8.69 13.84 -9.35
N GLY A 79 7.75 13.08 -9.91
CA GLY A 79 8.00 12.29 -11.12
C GLY A 79 9.02 11.15 -10.96
N ASN A 80 9.36 10.78 -9.73
CA ASN A 80 10.39 9.80 -9.39
C ASN A 80 9.81 8.41 -9.07
N CYS A 81 8.65 8.07 -9.64
CA CYS A 81 7.98 6.78 -9.41
C CYS A 81 7.78 5.99 -10.70
N ILE A 82 7.81 4.66 -10.57
CA ILE A 82 7.34 3.72 -11.59
C ILE A 82 5.86 3.46 -11.31
N TYR A 83 5.00 3.70 -12.29
CA TYR A 83 3.56 3.45 -12.18
C TYR A 83 3.25 2.01 -12.60
N LEU A 84 2.24 1.41 -11.97
CA LEU A 84 1.74 0.09 -12.38
C LEU A 84 1.23 0.06 -13.83
N SER A 85 0.87 1.23 -14.36
CA SER A 85 0.40 1.41 -15.74
C SER A 85 1.50 1.80 -16.74
N ASP A 86 2.75 1.97 -16.29
CA ASP A 86 3.85 2.31 -17.19
C ASP A 86 4.07 1.18 -18.21
N SER A 87 4.25 1.53 -19.47
CA SER A 87 4.64 0.55 -20.50
C SER A 87 6.05 0.01 -20.22
N ALA A 88 6.36 -1.14 -20.83
CA ALA A 88 7.68 -1.76 -20.69
C ALA A 88 8.83 -0.81 -21.08
N ASP A 89 8.63 0.01 -22.12
CA ASP A 89 9.61 0.98 -22.56
C ASP A 89 9.76 2.14 -21.56
N VAL A 90 8.66 2.63 -20.98
CA VAL A 90 8.71 3.67 -19.94
C VAL A 90 9.41 3.17 -18.69
N VAL A 91 9.14 1.93 -18.26
CA VAL A 91 9.87 1.29 -17.15
C VAL A 91 11.36 1.22 -17.44
N LYS A 92 11.75 0.77 -18.64
CA LYS A 92 13.16 0.72 -19.10
C LYS A 92 13.83 2.09 -19.01
N GLU A 93 13.17 3.15 -19.50
CA GLU A 93 13.73 4.52 -19.44
C GLU A 93 13.89 5.00 -17.99
N LYS A 94 12.92 4.75 -17.13
CA LYS A 94 12.96 5.09 -15.70
C LYS A 94 14.08 4.35 -14.96
N VAL A 95 14.21 3.04 -15.19
CA VAL A 95 15.28 2.23 -14.58
C VAL A 95 16.65 2.66 -15.10
N ARG A 96 16.78 2.98 -16.40
CA ARG A 96 18.02 3.50 -16.97
C ARG A 96 18.46 4.80 -16.29
N GLY A 97 17.51 5.68 -15.94
CA GLY A 97 17.73 6.93 -15.21
C GLY A 97 17.90 6.80 -13.69
N MET A 98 17.74 5.59 -13.11
CA MET A 98 17.88 5.40 -11.66
C MET A 98 19.25 5.79 -11.14
N TYR A 99 19.26 6.37 -9.94
CA TYR A 99 20.46 6.67 -9.20
C TYR A 99 21.22 5.38 -8.85
N THR A 100 22.53 5.42 -9.06
CA THR A 100 23.49 4.39 -8.69
C THR A 100 24.64 4.98 -7.90
N ASP A 101 25.72 4.26 -7.70
CA ASP A 101 26.92 4.77 -7.04
C ASP A 101 27.65 5.79 -7.95
N PRO A 102 27.76 7.06 -7.54
CA PRO A 102 28.44 8.09 -8.35
C PRO A 102 29.95 7.89 -8.47
N ASP A 103 30.54 7.09 -7.59
CA ASP A 103 31.99 6.77 -7.61
C ASP A 103 32.31 5.59 -8.55
N HIS A 104 31.29 4.83 -8.98
CA HIS A 104 31.43 3.70 -9.92
C HIS A 104 31.46 4.17 -11.38
N ILE A 105 32.59 4.77 -11.79
CA ILE A 105 32.73 5.40 -13.11
C ILE A 105 33.07 4.38 -14.19
N LYS A 106 33.99 3.46 -13.87
CA LYS A 106 34.44 2.40 -14.79
C LYS A 106 33.89 1.07 -14.33
N VAL A 107 33.66 0.17 -15.28
CA VAL A 107 33.20 -1.21 -14.98
C VAL A 107 34.18 -1.94 -14.05
N SER A 108 35.48 -1.61 -14.12
CA SER A 108 36.50 -2.21 -13.25
C SER A 108 36.49 -1.68 -11.82
N ASP A 109 35.83 -0.56 -11.56
CA ASP A 109 35.83 0.05 -10.23
C ASP A 109 34.92 -0.75 -9.28
N PRO A 110 35.30 -0.89 -8.02
CA PRO A 110 34.40 -1.41 -6.99
C PRO A 110 33.18 -0.50 -6.83
N GLY A 111 31.97 -1.08 -6.82
CA GLY A 111 30.74 -0.33 -6.61
C GLY A 111 30.20 -0.49 -5.19
N LYS A 112 29.35 0.45 -4.75
CA LYS A 112 28.64 0.41 -3.48
C LYS A 112 27.20 -0.02 -3.71
N VAL A 113 26.76 -1.03 -2.97
CA VAL A 113 25.38 -1.53 -2.96
C VAL A 113 24.51 -0.70 -2.03
N GLU A 114 25.06 -0.30 -0.88
CA GLU A 114 24.35 0.53 0.09
C GLU A 114 24.02 1.92 -0.50
N GLY A 115 22.75 2.32 -0.40
CA GLY A 115 22.26 3.57 -0.99
C GLY A 115 22.08 3.54 -2.51
N ASN A 116 22.37 2.42 -3.16
CA ASN A 116 22.16 2.23 -4.59
C ASN A 116 20.70 1.82 -4.85
N THR A 117 19.95 2.71 -5.48
CA THR A 117 18.51 2.53 -5.72
C THR A 117 18.21 1.27 -6.53
N VAL A 118 19.06 0.90 -7.48
CA VAL A 118 18.86 -0.29 -8.32
C VAL A 118 18.88 -1.55 -7.47
N PHE A 119 19.85 -1.67 -6.55
CA PHE A 119 19.92 -2.83 -5.64
C PHE A 119 18.79 -2.83 -4.62
N THR A 120 18.35 -1.67 -4.13
CA THR A 120 17.17 -1.58 -3.26
C THR A 120 15.92 -2.14 -3.93
N TYR A 121 15.72 -1.87 -5.21
CA TYR A 121 14.60 -2.43 -5.97
C TYR A 121 14.79 -3.92 -6.28
N LEU A 122 16.02 -4.37 -6.53
CA LEU A 122 16.29 -5.81 -6.65
C LEU A 122 16.03 -6.56 -5.34
N ASP A 123 16.41 -5.99 -4.19
CA ASP A 123 16.09 -6.56 -2.86
C ASP A 123 14.57 -6.68 -2.62
N ALA A 124 13.78 -5.77 -3.20
CA ALA A 124 12.33 -5.76 -3.04
C ALA A 124 11.61 -6.75 -3.97
N PHE A 125 12.08 -6.91 -5.20
CA PHE A 125 11.30 -7.57 -6.26
C PHE A 125 11.97 -8.79 -6.88
N CYS A 126 13.30 -8.93 -6.79
CA CYS A 126 14.01 -10.02 -7.44
C CYS A 126 13.88 -11.33 -6.65
N THR A 127 13.71 -12.42 -7.39
CA THR A 127 13.73 -13.81 -6.88
C THR A 127 14.86 -14.58 -7.54
N ASP A 128 15.25 -15.74 -6.97
CA ASP A 128 16.29 -16.59 -7.56
C ASP A 128 15.88 -17.12 -8.95
N GLU A 129 14.58 -17.28 -9.22
CA GLU A 129 14.05 -17.69 -10.52
C GLU A 129 14.34 -16.65 -11.63
N ASP A 130 14.43 -15.36 -11.26
CA ASP A 130 14.72 -14.29 -12.21
C ASP A 130 16.15 -14.38 -12.75
N PHE A 131 17.08 -14.89 -11.94
CA PHE A 131 18.45 -15.15 -12.40
C PHE A 131 18.46 -16.23 -13.47
N ALA A 132 17.81 -17.36 -13.23
CA ALA A 132 17.74 -18.43 -14.23
C ALA A 132 17.15 -17.97 -15.57
N GLN A 133 16.21 -17.02 -15.53
CA GLN A 133 15.53 -16.52 -16.72
C GLN A 133 16.27 -15.39 -17.44
N PHE A 134 16.82 -14.41 -16.69
CA PHE A 134 17.30 -13.16 -17.25
C PHE A 134 18.81 -12.92 -17.07
N LEU A 135 19.45 -13.61 -16.13
CA LEU A 135 20.86 -13.39 -15.79
C LEU A 135 21.54 -14.69 -15.31
N PRO A 136 21.56 -15.76 -16.14
CA PRO A 136 21.91 -17.12 -15.73
C PRO A 136 23.39 -17.33 -15.32
N GLU A 137 24.25 -16.32 -15.44
CA GLU A 137 25.62 -16.34 -14.94
C GLU A 137 25.73 -16.13 -13.42
N TYR A 138 24.60 -15.82 -12.72
CA TYR A 138 24.54 -15.73 -11.25
C TYR A 138 23.41 -16.61 -10.74
N ASN A 139 23.54 -17.15 -9.54
CA ASN A 139 22.51 -17.99 -8.93
C ASN A 139 21.51 -17.18 -8.08
N ASN A 140 21.94 -16.06 -7.53
CA ASN A 140 21.14 -15.23 -6.62
C ASN A 140 21.65 -13.78 -6.58
N LEU A 141 20.92 -12.94 -5.83
CA LEU A 141 21.22 -11.51 -5.71
C LEU A 141 22.51 -11.24 -4.94
N ASP A 142 22.88 -12.10 -3.98
CA ASP A 142 24.12 -11.92 -3.19
C ASP A 142 25.36 -12.08 -4.08
N GLU A 143 25.38 -13.07 -4.96
CA GLU A 143 26.48 -13.22 -5.94
C GLU A 143 26.62 -12.01 -6.87
N LEU A 144 25.48 -11.44 -7.31
CA LEU A 144 25.47 -10.23 -8.13
C LEU A 144 26.02 -9.03 -7.36
N LYS A 145 25.62 -8.84 -6.10
CA LYS A 145 26.12 -7.79 -5.21
C LYS A 145 27.61 -7.94 -4.94
N GLU A 146 28.08 -9.13 -4.64
CA GLU A 146 29.50 -9.41 -4.42
C GLU A 146 30.34 -9.07 -5.64
N HIS A 147 29.86 -9.45 -6.84
CA HIS A 147 30.55 -9.08 -8.08
C HIS A 147 30.60 -7.57 -8.29
N TYR A 148 29.49 -6.86 -8.06
CA TYR A 148 29.43 -5.41 -8.17
C TYR A 148 30.39 -4.71 -7.19
N MET A 149 30.43 -5.16 -5.94
CA MET A 149 31.35 -4.62 -4.93
C MET A 149 32.83 -4.92 -5.21
N ARG A 150 33.12 -6.02 -5.86
CA ARG A 150 34.50 -6.39 -6.24
C ARG A 150 35.01 -5.60 -7.45
N GLY A 151 34.12 -5.06 -8.27
CA GLY A 151 34.41 -4.49 -9.59
C GLY A 151 34.36 -5.53 -10.70
N GLY A 152 34.17 -5.05 -11.92
CA GLY A 152 34.01 -5.87 -13.12
C GLY A 152 32.57 -6.00 -13.61
N LEU A 153 31.60 -5.43 -12.90
CA LEU A 153 30.18 -5.42 -13.27
C LEU A 153 29.65 -3.97 -13.40
N GLY A 154 29.29 -3.56 -14.60
CA GLY A 154 28.81 -2.19 -14.85
C GLY A 154 27.33 -2.01 -14.57
N ASP A 155 26.93 -0.80 -14.17
CA ASP A 155 25.55 -0.39 -13.85
C ASP A 155 24.54 -0.72 -14.95
N VAL A 156 24.92 -0.59 -16.20
CA VAL A 156 24.06 -0.86 -17.35
C VAL A 156 23.53 -2.30 -17.32
N LYS A 157 24.37 -3.27 -16.95
CA LYS A 157 23.97 -4.69 -16.88
C LYS A 157 23.01 -4.93 -15.73
N VAL A 158 23.29 -4.34 -14.55
CA VAL A 158 22.40 -4.45 -13.37
C VAL A 158 21.05 -3.77 -13.63
N LYS A 159 21.05 -2.58 -14.24
CA LYS A 159 19.84 -1.88 -14.65
C LYS A 159 19.02 -2.64 -15.68
N LYS A 160 19.69 -3.31 -16.64
CA LYS A 160 18.99 -4.17 -17.60
C LYS A 160 18.30 -5.33 -16.90
N PHE A 161 18.98 -5.99 -15.97
CA PHE A 161 18.39 -7.07 -15.17
C PHE A 161 17.20 -6.58 -14.37
N LEU A 162 17.32 -5.46 -13.63
CA LEU A 162 16.19 -4.87 -12.92
C LEU A 162 15.01 -4.54 -13.85
N THR A 163 15.28 -4.08 -15.06
CA THR A 163 14.23 -3.78 -16.04
C THR A 163 13.41 -5.03 -16.39
N GLU A 164 14.06 -6.18 -16.59
CA GLU A 164 13.37 -7.44 -16.85
C GLU A 164 12.55 -7.89 -15.64
N VAL A 165 13.12 -7.84 -14.45
CA VAL A 165 12.42 -8.17 -13.18
C VAL A 165 11.16 -7.32 -13.02
N ILE A 166 11.27 -5.99 -13.10
CA ILE A 166 10.12 -5.09 -12.94
C ILE A 166 9.08 -5.31 -14.05
N ASN A 167 9.51 -5.52 -15.30
CA ASN A 167 8.58 -5.75 -16.40
C ASN A 167 7.84 -7.09 -16.25
N LYS A 168 8.49 -8.14 -15.78
CA LYS A 168 7.84 -9.43 -15.44
C LYS A 168 6.74 -9.25 -14.40
N GLU A 169 7.01 -8.50 -13.33
CA GLU A 169 6.03 -8.23 -12.27
C GLU A 169 4.85 -7.36 -12.77
N LEU A 170 5.11 -6.38 -13.62
CA LEU A 170 4.08 -5.45 -14.09
C LEU A 170 3.27 -5.98 -15.28
N GLU A 171 3.77 -6.93 -16.05
CA GLU A 171 3.09 -7.44 -17.24
C GLU A 171 1.70 -8.03 -16.95
N PRO A 172 1.49 -8.90 -15.93
CA PRO A 172 0.15 -9.40 -15.62
C PRO A 172 -0.81 -8.28 -15.18
N ILE A 173 -0.30 -7.23 -14.52
CA ILE A 173 -1.09 -6.07 -14.11
C ILE A 173 -1.52 -5.28 -15.35
N ARG A 174 -0.60 -4.99 -16.27
CA ARG A 174 -0.88 -4.29 -17.53
C ARG A 174 -1.90 -5.05 -18.39
N ASN A 175 -1.73 -6.36 -18.51
CA ASN A 175 -2.63 -7.19 -19.29
C ASN A 175 -4.05 -7.17 -18.73
N ARG A 176 -4.23 -7.31 -17.40
CA ARG A 176 -5.55 -7.18 -16.75
C ARG A 176 -6.15 -5.78 -16.95
N ARG A 177 -5.33 -4.72 -16.83
CA ARG A 177 -5.77 -3.37 -17.10
C ARG A 177 -6.30 -3.23 -18.53
N HIS A 178 -5.56 -3.71 -19.53
CA HIS A 178 -5.99 -3.67 -20.94
C HIS A 178 -7.27 -4.45 -21.20
N GLU A 179 -7.52 -5.56 -20.49
CA GLU A 179 -8.80 -6.26 -20.60
C GLU A 179 -9.96 -5.40 -20.07
N TYR A 180 -9.80 -4.77 -18.94
CA TYR A 180 -10.83 -3.87 -18.39
C TYR A 180 -11.04 -2.62 -19.26
N GLU A 181 -10.01 -2.08 -19.87
CA GLU A 181 -10.11 -0.92 -20.77
C GLU A 181 -10.98 -1.22 -22.02
N LYS A 182 -11.11 -2.48 -22.42
CA LYS A 182 -11.99 -2.90 -23.53
C LYS A 182 -13.47 -2.84 -23.17
N ASN A 183 -13.83 -2.84 -21.89
CA ASN A 183 -15.23 -2.84 -21.42
C ASN A 183 -15.42 -1.90 -20.23
N ILE A 184 -15.35 -0.62 -20.48
CA ILE A 184 -15.56 0.43 -19.46
C ILE A 184 -16.93 0.33 -18.76
N PRO A 185 -18.06 0.02 -19.44
CA PRO A 185 -19.34 -0.20 -18.76
C PRO A 185 -19.27 -1.26 -17.68
N GLU A 186 -18.56 -2.36 -17.88
CA GLU A 186 -18.36 -3.41 -16.88
C GLU A 186 -17.56 -2.89 -15.67
N VAL A 187 -16.53 -2.05 -15.90
CA VAL A 187 -15.79 -1.41 -14.80
C VAL A 187 -16.71 -0.58 -13.91
N TYR A 188 -17.60 0.22 -14.52
CA TYR A 188 -18.59 1.00 -13.76
C TYR A 188 -19.59 0.13 -13.03
N HIS A 189 -20.01 -0.99 -13.63
CA HIS A 189 -20.88 -1.97 -12.97
C HIS A 189 -20.21 -2.58 -11.73
N ILE A 190 -18.95 -3.03 -11.84
CA ILE A 190 -18.16 -3.54 -10.72
C ILE A 190 -18.06 -2.51 -9.60
N LEU A 191 -17.76 -1.25 -9.92
CA LEU A 191 -17.69 -0.15 -8.95
C LEU A 191 -19.03 0.08 -8.27
N GLN A 192 -20.14 0.08 -9.02
CA GLN A 192 -21.47 0.29 -8.47
C GLN A 192 -21.88 -0.82 -7.50
N GLU A 193 -21.68 -2.08 -7.89
CA GLU A 193 -21.99 -3.23 -7.02
C GLU A 193 -21.07 -3.29 -5.80
N GLY A 194 -19.78 -2.97 -5.97
CA GLY A 194 -18.85 -2.83 -4.86
C GLY A 194 -19.26 -1.74 -3.88
N THR A 195 -19.67 -0.59 -4.38
CA THR A 195 -20.15 0.54 -3.56
C THR A 195 -21.42 0.17 -2.77
N LYS A 196 -22.38 -0.51 -3.40
CA LYS A 196 -23.61 -0.98 -2.69
C LYS A 196 -23.26 -1.90 -1.52
N ARG A 197 -22.34 -2.86 -1.73
CA ARG A 197 -21.90 -3.77 -0.67
C ARG A 197 -21.17 -3.04 0.45
N ALA A 198 -20.25 -2.15 0.10
CA ALA A 198 -19.52 -1.35 1.08
C ALA A 198 -20.45 -0.45 1.90
N TYR A 199 -21.43 0.20 1.22
CA TYR A 199 -22.42 1.04 1.89
C TYR A 199 -23.22 0.25 2.91
N ALA A 200 -23.72 -0.94 2.57
CA ALA A 200 -24.51 -1.78 3.48
C ALA A 200 -23.73 -2.15 4.76
N VAL A 201 -22.45 -2.53 4.63
CA VAL A 201 -21.59 -2.85 5.78
C VAL A 201 -21.32 -1.64 6.65
N ALA A 202 -20.98 -0.50 6.03
CA ALA A 202 -20.71 0.73 6.76
C ALA A 202 -21.96 1.26 7.48
N GLU A 203 -23.14 1.15 6.85
CA GLU A 203 -24.42 1.55 7.44
C GLU A 203 -24.78 0.68 8.65
N GLU A 204 -24.58 -0.65 8.58
CA GLU A 204 -24.76 -1.56 9.69
C GLU A 204 -23.90 -1.15 10.89
N THR A 205 -22.60 -0.96 10.67
CA THR A 205 -21.67 -0.50 11.73
C THR A 205 -22.08 0.86 12.30
N LEU A 206 -22.49 1.80 11.45
CA LEU A 206 -22.94 3.12 11.89
C LEU A 206 -24.20 3.02 12.76
N ASN A 207 -25.13 2.12 12.42
CA ASN A 207 -26.34 1.91 13.21
C ASN A 207 -26.03 1.30 14.57
N GLU A 208 -25.10 0.33 14.65
CA GLU A 208 -24.61 -0.20 15.94
C GLU A 208 -23.96 0.90 16.79
N VAL A 209 -23.11 1.73 16.19
CA VAL A 209 -22.48 2.88 16.89
C VAL A 209 -23.53 3.84 17.43
N LYS A 210 -24.54 4.21 16.62
CA LYS A 210 -25.64 5.09 17.06
C LYS A 210 -26.45 4.47 18.20
N ALA A 211 -26.73 3.17 18.12
CA ALA A 211 -27.47 2.46 19.16
C ALA A 211 -26.68 2.41 20.47
N SER A 212 -25.37 2.10 20.43
CA SER A 212 -24.48 2.07 21.59
C SER A 212 -24.39 3.45 22.27
N MET A 213 -24.33 4.51 21.47
CA MET A 213 -24.32 5.89 21.94
C MET A 213 -25.69 6.41 22.38
N LYS A 214 -26.77 5.64 22.16
CA LYS A 214 -28.16 6.03 22.39
C LYS A 214 -28.59 7.31 21.67
N ILE A 215 -28.13 7.47 20.43
CA ILE A 215 -28.50 8.59 19.54
C ILE A 215 -29.37 8.13 18.35
N ASN A 216 -29.91 6.92 18.44
CA ASN A 216 -30.85 6.33 17.48
C ASN A 216 -32.32 6.52 17.86
N TYR A 217 -32.67 7.66 18.51
CA TYR A 217 -33.95 7.92 19.13
C TYR A 217 -35.17 7.84 18.18
N PHE A 218 -34.96 7.95 16.88
CA PHE A 218 -36.06 7.75 15.90
C PHE A 218 -36.44 6.28 15.72
N ASP A 219 -35.50 5.36 15.98
CA ASP A 219 -35.69 3.91 15.86
C ASP A 219 -35.85 3.23 17.24
N ASP A 220 -35.68 3.98 18.34
CA ASP A 220 -35.83 3.50 19.71
C ASP A 220 -37.29 3.56 20.13
N THR A 221 -38.02 2.46 19.80
CA THR A 221 -39.44 2.34 20.08
C THR A 221 -39.76 2.39 21.58
N GLU A 222 -38.89 1.88 22.44
CA GLU A 222 -39.06 1.93 23.90
C GLU A 222 -38.94 3.33 24.44
N LEU A 223 -37.94 4.10 23.96
CA LEU A 223 -37.78 5.51 24.30
C LEU A 223 -39.02 6.31 23.88
N ILE A 224 -39.49 6.12 22.65
CA ILE A 224 -40.69 6.82 22.12
C ILE A 224 -41.91 6.50 22.97
N LYS A 225 -42.13 5.22 23.29
CA LYS A 225 -43.26 4.78 24.14
C LYS A 225 -43.18 5.40 25.52
N HIS A 226 -42.04 5.35 26.19
CA HIS A 226 -41.86 5.93 27.51
C HIS A 226 -42.11 7.45 27.50
N GLN A 227 -41.63 8.17 26.46
CA GLN A 227 -41.89 9.61 26.33
C GLN A 227 -43.38 9.89 26.08
N ALA A 228 -44.05 9.09 25.26
CA ALA A 228 -45.49 9.22 25.01
C ALA A 228 -46.32 9.02 26.30
N GLU A 229 -46.03 7.99 27.09
CA GLU A 229 -46.66 7.71 28.38
C GLU A 229 -46.46 8.89 29.34
N LYS A 230 -45.22 9.35 29.51
CA LYS A 230 -44.87 10.45 30.42
C LYS A 230 -45.62 11.77 30.15
N TYR A 231 -45.89 12.08 28.89
CA TYR A 231 -46.57 13.31 28.48
C TYR A 231 -48.06 13.14 28.20
N SER A 232 -48.59 11.92 28.20
CA SER A 232 -50.04 11.67 28.10
C SER A 232 -50.77 11.82 29.44
N GLU A 233 -50.05 11.83 30.56
CA GLU A 233 -50.60 12.01 31.93
C GLU A 233 -50.60 13.48 32.38
N GLN A 234 -50.25 14.43 31.51
CA GLN A 234 -50.35 15.87 31.74
C GLN A 234 -51.52 16.51 31.00
#